data_b4d6f84716323ab8644d43f3f5942e9c
#
_entry.id   b4d6f84716323ab8644d43f3f5942e9c
#
_cell.length_a   1.000
_cell.length_b   1.000
_cell.length_c   1.000
_cell.angle_alpha   90.00
_cell.angle_beta   90.00
_cell.angle_gamma   90.00
#
_symmetry.space_group_name_H-M   'P 1'
#
loop_
_entity.id
_entity.type
_entity.pdbx_description
1 polymer ?
#
loop_
_entity_poly.entity_id
_entity_poly.type
_entity_poly.pdbx_seq_one_letter_code
_entity_poly.pdbx_strand_id
1 'polypeptide(L)'
;MKRLALVASFCGITITQMMAQNINGEQISDTTLFDKFSKELGEVVVKAHLPQYKKTHEGLLTNVAGTVLSKMGTAEDVLKHVPSIVKKKDGYEVVGKGTPIIYINGRKMQDISELDNIKSSDIKSVEVIQNPGATYDASVNAVIKI
;
A
#
# COMPACT_ATOMS: atom_id res chain seq x y z
N MET A 1 -85.92 34.83 -45.08
CA MET A 1 -85.30 33.62 -45.65
C MET A 1 -83.88 33.48 -45.17
N LYS A 2 -83.54 32.32 -44.63
CA LYS A 2 -82.14 31.92 -44.25
C LYS A 2 -81.60 32.43 -42.90
N ARG A 3 -82.14 31.82 -41.88
CA ARG A 3 -81.54 31.86 -40.52
C ARG A 3 -81.39 30.41 -40.10
N LEU A 4 -80.30 29.85 -40.43
CA LEU A 4 -80.00 28.54 -39.90
C LEU A 4 -78.50 28.31 -40.13
N ALA A 5 -77.75 28.21 -39.10
CA ALA A 5 -76.41 27.61 -39.06
C ALA A 5 -75.42 28.30 -38.09
N LEU A 6 -75.84 28.51 -36.90
CA LEU A 6 -74.86 29.08 -35.91
C LEU A 6 -75.05 28.51 -34.53
N VAL A 7 -75.37 27.23 -34.41
CA VAL A 7 -75.58 26.60 -33.09
C VAL A 7 -74.71 25.34 -32.89
N ALA A 8 -73.86 25.00 -33.78
CA ALA A 8 -73.10 23.71 -33.65
C ALA A 8 -71.64 23.84 -33.32
N SER A 9 -71.17 25.00 -32.89
CA SER A 9 -69.73 25.13 -32.62
C SER A 9 -69.38 25.49 -31.17
N PHE A 10 -70.22 25.21 -30.20
CA PHE A 10 -69.95 25.59 -28.81
C PHE A 10 -69.87 24.43 -27.85
N CYS A 11 -69.72 23.20 -28.33
CA CYS A 11 -69.76 22.03 -27.48
C CYS A 11 -68.41 21.28 -27.39
N GLY A 12 -67.25 21.98 -27.57
CA GLY A 12 -65.98 21.27 -27.67
C GLY A 12 -64.88 21.77 -26.73
N ILE A 13 -65.11 22.72 -25.82
CA ILE A 13 -64.00 23.33 -25.07
C ILE A 13 -64.23 23.32 -23.55
N THR A 14 -64.69 22.22 -23.01
CA THR A 14 -64.88 22.19 -21.55
C THR A 14 -64.31 20.94 -20.85
N ILE A 15 -63.40 20.28 -21.42
CA ILE A 15 -62.85 19.09 -20.72
C ILE A 15 -61.33 19.05 -20.83
N THR A 16 -60.67 20.02 -20.25
CA THR A 16 -59.26 19.79 -19.86
C THR A 16 -58.86 20.82 -18.79
N GLN A 17 -59.65 20.93 -17.75
CA GLN A 17 -59.08 21.30 -16.49
C GLN A 17 -58.67 20.00 -15.79
N MET A 18 -57.64 19.42 -16.29
CA MET A 18 -56.98 18.35 -15.63
C MET A 18 -56.33 18.95 -14.38
N MET A 19 -56.77 18.48 -13.26
CA MET A 19 -56.21 18.78 -11.94
C MET A 19 -54.69 18.70 -11.99
N ALA A 20 -54.04 19.84 -11.91
CA ALA A 20 -52.69 19.89 -11.40
C ALA A 20 -52.78 19.48 -9.92
N GLN A 21 -52.70 18.20 -9.64
CA GLN A 21 -52.42 17.75 -8.30
C GLN A 21 -51.07 18.31 -7.95
N ASN A 22 -51.07 19.17 -6.97
CA ASN A 22 -49.93 19.68 -6.28
C ASN A 22 -49.23 18.48 -5.62
N ILE A 23 -48.38 17.83 -6.38
CA ILE A 23 -47.43 16.89 -5.85
C ILE A 23 -46.40 17.78 -5.13
N ASN A 24 -46.62 18.03 -3.87
CA ASN A 24 -45.56 18.37 -2.95
C ASN A 24 -44.66 17.15 -2.84
N GLY A 25 -44.02 16.80 -3.94
CA GLY A 25 -42.83 15.97 -3.90
C GLY A 25 -41.80 16.78 -3.16
N GLU A 26 -41.55 16.42 -1.91
CA GLU A 26 -40.26 16.71 -1.33
C GLU A 26 -39.24 16.20 -2.32
N GLN A 27 -38.65 17.12 -3.08
CA GLN A 27 -37.39 16.83 -3.73
C GLN A 27 -36.40 16.56 -2.62
N ILE A 28 -36.32 15.30 -2.22
CA ILE A 28 -35.15 14.80 -1.52
C ILE A 28 -34.04 14.97 -2.55
N SER A 29 -33.40 16.13 -2.49
CA SER A 29 -32.22 16.37 -3.31
C SER A 29 -31.19 15.35 -2.88
N ASP A 30 -30.84 14.45 -3.77
CA ASP A 30 -29.78 13.46 -3.54
C ASP A 30 -28.48 14.09 -2.98
N THR A 31 -28.30 15.35 -3.22
CA THR A 31 -27.19 16.18 -2.70
C THR A 31 -27.14 16.21 -1.16
N THR A 32 -28.30 16.23 -0.47
CA THR A 32 -28.30 16.30 1.01
C THR A 32 -27.93 14.96 1.65
N LEU A 33 -28.18 13.86 0.96
CA LEU A 33 -27.75 12.55 1.40
C LEU A 33 -26.24 12.37 1.22
N PHE A 34 -25.68 12.84 0.11
CA PHE A 34 -24.23 12.82 -0.12
C PHE A 34 -23.47 13.67 0.89
N ASP A 35 -23.98 14.87 1.24
CA ASP A 35 -23.37 15.72 2.25
C ASP A 35 -23.43 15.09 3.65
N LYS A 36 -24.48 14.35 3.97
CA LYS A 36 -24.62 13.66 5.25
C LYS A 36 -23.64 12.46 5.34
N PHE A 37 -23.49 11.71 4.24
CA PHE A 37 -22.52 10.61 4.17
C PHE A 37 -21.07 11.10 4.12
N SER A 38 -20.79 12.21 3.45
CA SER A 38 -19.43 12.78 3.40
C SER A 38 -18.98 13.34 4.75
N LYS A 39 -19.93 13.74 5.61
CA LYS A 39 -19.62 14.27 6.95
C LYS A 39 -19.40 13.16 7.99
N GLU A 40 -19.91 11.93 7.74
CA GLU A 40 -19.66 10.76 8.59
C GLU A 40 -18.39 9.98 8.21
N LEU A 41 -17.87 10.20 7.00
CA LEU A 41 -16.57 9.68 6.63
C LEU A 41 -15.51 10.56 7.28
N GLY A 42 -15.18 10.26 8.53
CA GLY A 42 -14.01 10.86 9.18
C GLY A 42 -12.81 10.69 8.25
N GLU A 43 -11.96 11.70 8.21
CA GLU A 43 -10.71 11.67 7.45
C GLU A 43 -9.98 10.35 7.71
N VAL A 44 -10.06 9.41 6.77
CA VAL A 44 -9.28 8.19 6.81
C VAL A 44 -7.85 8.58 6.46
N VAL A 45 -7.09 8.94 7.46
CA VAL A 45 -5.65 9.12 7.31
C VAL A 45 -5.05 7.76 7.03
N VAL A 46 -4.95 7.40 5.76
CA VAL A 46 -4.21 6.23 5.32
C VAL A 46 -2.74 6.49 5.60
N LYS A 47 -2.28 6.12 6.78
CA LYS A 47 -0.85 6.05 7.05
C LYS A 47 -0.30 4.92 6.20
N ALA A 48 0.34 5.27 5.10
CA ALA A 48 1.05 4.30 4.27
C ALA A 48 2.16 3.67 5.13
N HIS A 49 1.94 2.45 5.60
CA HIS A 49 3.00 1.66 6.21
C HIS A 49 3.85 1.11 5.08
N LEU A 50 5.13 1.43 5.11
CA LEU A 50 6.07 0.80 4.20
C LEU A 50 6.00 -0.72 4.41
N PRO A 51 5.86 -1.51 3.33
CA PRO A 51 5.83 -2.96 3.46
C PRO A 51 7.14 -3.42 4.11
N GLN A 52 7.05 -4.33 5.06
CA GLN A 52 8.22 -4.86 5.76
C GLN A 52 9.18 -5.55 4.77
N TYR A 53 8.63 -6.25 3.78
CA TYR A 53 9.40 -6.95 2.75
C TYR A 53 9.04 -6.43 1.38
N LYS A 54 10.05 -6.14 0.56
CA LYS A 54 9.89 -5.74 -0.84
C LYS A 54 10.81 -6.57 -1.71
N LYS A 55 10.25 -7.27 -2.68
CA LYS A 55 11.05 -7.97 -3.68
C LYS A 55 11.64 -6.96 -4.66
N THR A 56 12.95 -7.02 -4.87
CA THR A 56 13.69 -6.23 -5.84
C THR A 56 14.15 -7.13 -7.01
N HIS A 57 14.69 -6.53 -8.06
CA HIS A 57 15.20 -7.30 -9.21
C HIS A 57 16.35 -8.26 -8.81
N GLU A 58 17.20 -7.84 -7.88
CA GLU A 58 18.38 -8.58 -7.45
C GLU A 58 18.13 -9.49 -6.25
N GLY A 59 17.05 -9.24 -5.48
CA GLY A 59 16.79 -10.02 -4.28
C GLY A 59 15.62 -9.53 -3.45
N LEU A 60 15.80 -9.45 -2.15
CA LEU A 60 14.78 -9.11 -1.17
C LEU A 60 15.26 -7.96 -0.28
N LEU A 61 14.52 -6.87 -0.26
CA LEU A 61 14.70 -5.75 0.66
C LEU A 61 13.78 -5.93 1.86
N THR A 62 14.34 -5.91 3.05
CA THR A 62 13.62 -5.92 4.33
C THR A 62 13.76 -4.57 5.00
N ASN A 63 12.67 -3.85 5.20
CA ASN A 63 12.65 -2.60 5.94
C ASN A 63 12.72 -2.90 7.44
N VAL A 64 13.68 -2.33 8.13
CA VAL A 64 13.86 -2.46 9.58
C VAL A 64 13.30 -1.23 10.30
N ALA A 65 13.64 -0.05 9.80
CA ALA A 65 13.15 1.20 10.38
C ALA A 65 11.61 1.27 10.37
N GLY A 66 11.03 1.61 11.51
CA GLY A 66 9.58 1.71 11.66
C GLY A 66 8.83 0.38 11.75
N THR A 67 9.55 -0.76 11.77
CA THR A 67 8.99 -2.09 11.95
C THR A 67 9.33 -2.67 13.33
N VAL A 68 8.78 -3.84 13.64
CA VAL A 68 9.09 -4.57 14.88
C VAL A 68 10.59 -4.93 14.95
N LEU A 69 11.24 -5.12 13.79
CA LEU A 69 12.65 -5.49 13.70
C LEU A 69 13.59 -4.44 14.33
N SER A 70 13.23 -3.15 14.29
CA SER A 70 14.03 -2.08 14.89
C SER A 70 14.11 -2.15 16.42
N LYS A 71 13.30 -2.99 17.06
CA LYS A 71 13.23 -3.17 18.52
C LYS A 71 13.89 -4.47 19.00
N MET A 72 14.54 -5.22 18.11
CA MET A 72 15.06 -6.56 18.43
C MET A 72 16.41 -6.58 19.16
N GLY A 73 17.08 -5.44 19.31
CA GLY A 73 18.36 -5.34 20.01
C GLY A 73 19.53 -5.17 19.07
N THR A 74 20.07 -6.22 18.47
CA THR A 74 21.28 -6.18 17.64
C THR A 74 21.00 -6.46 16.15
N ALA A 75 21.97 -6.16 15.28
CA ALA A 75 21.89 -6.52 13.86
C ALA A 75 21.82 -8.03 13.68
N GLU A 76 22.47 -8.79 14.55
CA GLU A 76 22.38 -10.25 14.54
C GLU A 76 20.92 -10.72 14.70
N ASP A 77 20.20 -10.15 15.66
CA ASP A 77 18.81 -10.52 15.89
C ASP A 77 17.91 -10.13 14.73
N VAL A 78 18.17 -8.99 14.10
CA VAL A 78 17.47 -8.59 12.88
C VAL A 78 17.69 -9.62 11.77
N LEU A 79 18.95 -10.03 11.52
CA LEU A 79 19.29 -10.96 10.46
C LEU A 79 18.63 -12.33 10.63
N LYS A 80 18.43 -12.81 11.87
CA LYS A 80 17.70 -14.06 12.15
C LYS A 80 16.25 -14.05 11.67
N HIS A 81 15.67 -12.84 11.56
CA HIS A 81 14.27 -12.65 11.15
C HIS A 81 14.12 -12.17 9.70
N VAL A 82 15.23 -12.00 8.99
CA VAL A 82 15.20 -11.68 7.56
C VAL A 82 14.96 -12.95 6.74
N PRO A 83 13.97 -12.98 5.86
CA PRO A 83 13.72 -14.14 4.99
C PRO A 83 14.95 -14.50 4.15
N SER A 84 15.10 -15.77 3.88
CA SER A 84 16.21 -16.36 3.09
C SER A 84 17.58 -16.34 3.77
N ILE A 85 17.70 -15.88 5.02
CA ILE A 85 18.93 -15.95 5.80
C ILE A 85 18.78 -17.03 6.89
N VAL A 86 19.80 -17.84 7.05
CA VAL A 86 19.90 -18.84 8.12
C VAL A 86 21.21 -18.64 8.87
N LYS A 87 21.15 -18.56 10.21
CA LYS A 87 22.35 -18.55 11.03
C LYS A 87 22.93 -19.95 11.14
N LYS A 88 24.21 -20.10 10.87
CA LYS A 88 25.03 -21.31 11.09
C LYS A 88 26.00 -21.08 12.22
N LYS A 89 26.74 -22.12 12.63
CA LYS A 89 27.78 -22.00 13.67
C LYS A 89 28.87 -21.01 13.29
N ASP A 90 29.25 -21.00 12.02
CA ASP A 90 30.37 -20.22 11.50
C ASP A 90 29.92 -18.96 10.72
N GLY A 91 28.66 -18.54 10.86
CA GLY A 91 28.18 -17.34 10.19
C GLY A 91 26.76 -17.41 9.70
N TYR A 92 26.52 -16.82 8.54
CA TYR A 92 25.23 -16.75 7.89
C TYR A 92 25.26 -17.49 6.55
N GLU A 93 24.14 -18.02 6.18
CA GLU A 93 23.92 -18.66 4.89
C GLU A 93 22.64 -18.11 4.24
N VAL A 94 22.71 -17.80 2.97
CA VAL A 94 21.52 -17.49 2.16
C VAL A 94 21.01 -18.76 1.54
N VAL A 95 19.73 -19.07 1.78
CA VAL A 95 19.10 -20.32 1.32
C VAL A 95 19.29 -20.51 -0.19
N GLY A 96 19.89 -21.65 -0.55
CA GLY A 96 20.16 -22.03 -1.94
C GLY A 96 21.34 -21.32 -2.61
N LYS A 97 22.07 -20.44 -1.88
CA LYS A 97 23.20 -19.68 -2.41
C LYS A 97 24.50 -19.88 -1.62
N GLY A 98 24.41 -20.41 -0.41
CA GLY A 98 25.58 -20.63 0.45
C GLY A 98 25.96 -19.38 1.26
N THR A 99 27.25 -19.25 1.59
CA THR A 99 27.79 -18.20 2.45
C THR A 99 27.78 -16.85 1.70
N PRO A 100 27.09 -15.82 2.22
CA PRO A 100 27.08 -14.49 1.62
C PRO A 100 28.28 -13.65 2.06
N ILE A 101 28.60 -12.62 1.29
CA ILE A 101 29.41 -11.50 1.76
C ILE A 101 28.49 -10.47 2.39
N ILE A 102 28.82 -9.99 3.58
CA ILE A 102 28.05 -8.98 4.30
C ILE A 102 28.72 -7.62 4.14
N TYR A 103 27.93 -6.63 3.77
CA TYR A 103 28.33 -5.23 3.69
C TYR A 103 27.55 -4.42 4.71
N ILE A 104 28.27 -3.59 5.48
CA ILE A 104 27.72 -2.65 6.45
C ILE A 104 28.06 -1.23 5.96
N ASN A 105 27.04 -0.45 5.61
CA ASN A 105 27.23 0.89 5.04
C ASN A 105 28.20 0.91 3.84
N GLY A 106 28.13 -0.10 2.97
CA GLY A 106 28.95 -0.24 1.78
C GLY A 106 30.37 -0.78 2.05
N ARG A 107 30.77 -1.01 3.29
CA ARG A 107 32.04 -1.63 3.67
C ARG A 107 31.86 -3.13 3.86
N LYS A 108 32.75 -3.92 3.28
CA LYS A 108 32.76 -5.37 3.50
C LYS A 108 33.07 -5.67 4.97
N MET A 109 32.22 -6.44 5.62
CA MET A 109 32.41 -6.93 6.98
C MET A 109 33.58 -7.91 7.03
N GLN A 110 34.39 -7.80 8.05
CA GLN A 110 35.56 -8.69 8.27
C GLN A 110 35.28 -9.74 9.34
N ASP A 111 34.55 -9.39 10.37
CA ASP A 111 34.25 -10.26 11.49
C ASP A 111 32.74 -10.24 11.83
N ILE A 112 32.20 -11.40 12.18
CA ILE A 112 30.79 -11.58 12.53
C ILE A 112 30.42 -10.81 13.79
N SER A 113 31.37 -10.62 14.72
CA SER A 113 31.19 -9.86 15.95
C SER A 113 30.86 -8.37 15.70
N GLU A 114 31.13 -7.85 14.49
CA GLU A 114 30.71 -6.48 14.13
C GLU A 114 29.20 -6.33 14.19
N LEU A 115 28.43 -7.40 13.92
CA LEU A 115 26.95 -7.36 13.94
C LEU A 115 26.38 -7.20 15.35
N ASP A 116 27.08 -7.71 16.37
CA ASP A 116 26.65 -7.59 17.75
C ASP A 116 26.78 -6.15 18.27
N ASN A 117 27.68 -5.37 17.67
CA ASN A 117 27.93 -3.98 18.03
C ASN A 117 26.96 -3.00 17.37
N ILE A 118 26.19 -3.44 16.37
CA ILE A 118 25.22 -2.60 15.66
C ILE A 118 23.84 -2.79 16.29
N LYS A 119 23.24 -1.68 16.72
CA LYS A 119 21.87 -1.71 17.26
C LYS A 119 20.86 -1.83 16.12
N SER A 120 19.81 -2.62 16.35
CA SER A 120 18.70 -2.77 15.40
C SER A 120 18.00 -1.45 15.06
N SER A 121 18.02 -0.48 16.01
CA SER A 121 17.47 0.87 15.80
C SER A 121 18.21 1.68 14.75
N ASP A 122 19.49 1.39 14.54
CA ASP A 122 20.37 2.14 13.65
C ASP A 122 20.32 1.58 12.21
N ILE A 123 19.64 0.43 12.05
CA ILE A 123 19.47 -0.22 10.76
C ILE A 123 18.22 0.34 10.06
N LYS A 124 18.39 0.87 8.87
CA LYS A 124 17.30 1.32 8.04
C LYS A 124 16.62 0.16 7.30
N SER A 125 17.42 -0.66 6.66
CA SER A 125 16.97 -1.79 5.85
C SER A 125 18.08 -2.83 5.69
N VAL A 126 17.67 -4.07 5.44
CA VAL A 126 18.56 -5.15 5.06
C VAL A 126 18.19 -5.62 3.67
N GLU A 127 19.15 -5.61 2.76
CA GLU A 127 18.97 -6.12 1.40
C GLU A 127 19.72 -7.44 1.22
N VAL A 128 19.00 -8.48 0.82
CA VAL A 128 19.55 -9.81 0.50
C VAL A 128 19.56 -9.97 -1.01
N ILE A 129 20.73 -9.90 -1.61
CA ILE A 129 20.95 -10.08 -3.04
C ILE A 129 21.29 -11.54 -3.30
N GLN A 130 20.40 -12.24 -3.96
CA GLN A 130 20.56 -13.68 -4.25
C GLN A 130 21.25 -13.93 -5.58
N ASN A 131 21.25 -12.94 -6.46
CA ASN A 131 21.91 -13.00 -7.75
C ASN A 131 22.75 -11.74 -7.91
N PRO A 132 23.94 -11.69 -7.26
CA PRO A 132 24.83 -10.54 -7.40
C PRO A 132 25.27 -10.42 -8.87
N GLY A 133 25.06 -9.23 -9.43
CA GLY A 133 25.47 -8.93 -10.80
C GLY A 133 26.99 -8.70 -10.90
N ALA A 134 27.44 -8.22 -12.07
CA ALA A 134 28.85 -7.97 -12.38
C ALA A 134 29.53 -6.91 -11.48
N THR A 135 28.76 -6.25 -10.61
CA THR A 135 29.28 -5.27 -9.63
C THR A 135 30.09 -5.96 -8.51
N TYR A 136 29.83 -7.24 -8.29
CA TYR A 136 30.51 -8.06 -7.28
C TYR A 136 31.45 -9.05 -7.92
N ASP A 137 32.39 -9.55 -7.12
CA ASP A 137 33.31 -10.60 -7.57
C ASP A 137 32.52 -11.84 -8.05
N ALA A 138 33.01 -12.47 -9.13
CA ALA A 138 32.35 -13.66 -9.71
C ALA A 138 32.29 -14.87 -8.76
N SER A 139 33.11 -14.88 -7.72
CA SER A 139 33.09 -15.91 -6.67
C SER A 139 31.97 -15.74 -5.64
N VAL A 140 31.26 -14.58 -5.68
CA VAL A 140 30.24 -14.24 -4.69
C VAL A 140 28.87 -14.78 -5.12
N ASN A 141 28.32 -15.71 -4.36
CA ASN A 141 27.03 -16.31 -4.64
C ASN A 141 25.84 -15.53 -4.07
N ALA A 142 26.05 -14.77 -3.01
CA ALA A 142 25.04 -13.93 -2.39
C ALA A 142 25.68 -12.76 -1.64
N VAL A 143 24.94 -11.67 -1.49
CA VAL A 143 25.37 -10.47 -0.76
C VAL A 143 24.26 -10.04 0.20
N ILE A 144 24.65 -9.64 1.41
CA ILE A 144 23.77 -9.00 2.37
C ILE A 144 24.27 -7.58 2.59
N LYS A 145 23.41 -6.57 2.44
CA LYS A 145 23.73 -5.17 2.75
C LYS A 145 22.90 -4.69 3.93
N ILE A 146 23.55 -4.03 4.85
CA ILE A 146 22.96 -3.44 6.05
C ILE A 146 23.22 -1.95 6.05
#